data_6948f8966d6326b33f2e070c1a39ae6f
#
_entry.id   6948f8966d6326b33f2e070c1a39ae6f
#
_cell.length_a   1.000
_cell.length_b   1.000
_cell.length_c   1.000
_cell.angle_alpha   90.00
_cell.angle_beta   90.00
_cell.angle_gamma   90.00
#
_symmetry.space_group_name_H-M   'P 1'
#
loop_
_entity.id
_entity.type
_entity.pdbx_description
1 polymer ?
#
loop_
_entity_poly.entity_id
_entity_poly.type
_entity_poly.pdbx_seq_one_letter_code
_entity_poly.pdbx_strand_id
1 'polypeptide(L)'
;PFMIPGCIINMTSGQLAIMKGLKGPNIAHVTACSTGLHAIGEAAYIIARGDADVMLAGGTESTVCKLGIGGFDAMHALSRRNDAPEAASRPFDKDRDGFVMGEGAGVLVLEDLDHAKARGAKIYAEIAGYGLSGDAHHITTPSTDGPVRCMRMALRHAGMNPDEIDYLNAHGTSTSVGDANEVKAIREVFGDHAARLAVNSTKSMTGHLLGGAG
;
A
#
# COMPACT_ATOMS: atom_id res chain seq x y z
N PRO A 1 -4.81 -11.73 30.05
CA PRO A 1 -6.01 -12.24 29.38
C PRO A 1 -6.16 -11.74 27.93
N PHE A 2 -5.61 -10.54 27.57
CA PHE A 2 -5.83 -9.91 26.28
C PHE A 2 -4.65 -10.05 25.30
N MET A 3 -3.58 -10.79 25.65
CA MET A 3 -2.42 -10.96 24.78
C MET A 3 -2.81 -11.56 23.41
N ILE A 4 -3.55 -12.66 23.40
CA ILE A 4 -3.96 -13.32 22.15
C ILE A 4 -4.84 -12.41 21.29
N PRO A 5 -5.96 -11.86 21.80
CA PRO A 5 -6.73 -10.88 21.03
C PRO A 5 -5.95 -9.66 20.55
N GLY A 6 -4.92 -9.24 21.29
CA GLY A 6 -4.07 -8.12 20.94
C GLY A 6 -3.00 -8.43 19.89
N CYS A 7 -2.69 -9.71 19.65
CA CYS A 7 -1.65 -10.13 18.71
C CYS A 7 -2.20 -10.79 17.43
N ILE A 8 -3.44 -11.29 17.44
CA ILE A 8 -4.04 -11.92 16.26
C ILE A 8 -4.31 -10.84 15.19
N ILE A 9 -3.74 -11.04 14.01
CA ILE A 9 -3.76 -10.06 12.92
C ILE A 9 -5.15 -9.70 12.39
N ASN A 10 -6.13 -10.60 12.50
CA ASN A 10 -7.50 -10.36 12.05
C ASN A 10 -8.39 -9.69 13.12
N MET A 11 -7.82 -9.28 14.26
CA MET A 11 -8.63 -8.65 15.31
C MET A 11 -9.06 -7.23 14.96
N THR A 12 -8.33 -6.49 14.17
CA THR A 12 -8.77 -5.18 13.69
C THR A 12 -10.05 -5.29 12.88
N SER A 13 -10.07 -6.15 11.86
CA SER A 13 -11.27 -6.41 11.06
C SER A 13 -12.36 -7.09 11.87
N GLY A 14 -12.01 -8.03 12.78
CA GLY A 14 -12.93 -8.71 13.67
C GLY A 14 -13.65 -7.76 14.63
N GLN A 15 -12.94 -6.87 15.29
CA GLN A 15 -13.54 -5.88 16.20
C GLN A 15 -14.44 -4.90 15.43
N LEU A 16 -14.00 -4.44 14.25
CA LEU A 16 -14.82 -3.57 13.43
C LEU A 16 -16.11 -4.26 12.97
N ALA A 17 -16.02 -5.53 12.59
CA ALA A 17 -17.17 -6.34 12.20
C ALA A 17 -18.18 -6.48 13.36
N ILE A 18 -17.71 -6.74 14.59
CA ILE A 18 -18.56 -6.81 15.79
C ILE A 18 -19.21 -5.44 16.05
N MET A 19 -18.44 -4.36 16.06
CA MET A 19 -18.94 -3.01 16.35
C MET A 19 -19.99 -2.52 15.36
N LYS A 20 -19.90 -2.95 14.10
CA LYS A 20 -20.77 -2.51 13.01
C LYS A 20 -21.80 -3.56 12.58
N GLY A 21 -21.77 -4.73 13.17
CA GLY A 21 -22.68 -5.83 12.80
C GLY A 21 -22.44 -6.39 11.40
N LEU A 22 -21.20 -6.33 10.90
CA LEU A 22 -20.83 -6.79 9.56
C LEU A 22 -20.70 -8.32 9.56
N LYS A 23 -21.42 -9.01 8.67
CA LYS A 23 -21.52 -10.48 8.65
C LYS A 23 -20.97 -11.10 7.37
N GLY A 24 -20.45 -10.31 6.45
CA GLY A 24 -19.80 -10.78 5.23
C GLY A 24 -18.40 -11.36 5.47
N PRO A 25 -17.65 -11.66 4.42
CA PRO A 25 -16.28 -12.16 4.52
C PRO A 25 -15.41 -11.27 5.40
N ASN A 26 -14.63 -11.88 6.30
CA ASN A 26 -13.72 -11.18 7.21
C ASN A 26 -12.35 -11.84 7.11
N ILE A 27 -11.41 -11.15 6.49
CA ILE A 27 -10.09 -11.66 6.13
C ILE A 27 -9.04 -10.64 6.54
N ALA A 28 -7.90 -11.12 7.01
CA ALA A 28 -6.72 -10.29 7.22
C ALA A 28 -5.60 -10.71 6.27
N HIS A 29 -5.05 -9.74 5.56
CA HIS A 29 -3.87 -9.92 4.72
C HIS A 29 -2.61 -9.61 5.51
N VAL A 30 -1.52 -10.30 5.20
CA VAL A 30 -0.19 -10.06 5.78
C VAL A 30 0.85 -10.10 4.66
N THR A 31 1.14 -8.96 4.10
CA THR A 31 2.09 -8.79 3.01
C THR A 31 2.98 -7.57 3.22
N ALA A 32 3.38 -7.38 4.49
CA ALA A 32 4.21 -6.26 4.91
C ALA A 32 3.65 -4.91 4.42
N CYS A 33 4.48 -4.08 3.79
CA CYS A 33 4.11 -2.72 3.36
C CYS A 33 3.01 -2.67 2.28
N SER A 34 2.72 -3.79 1.60
CA SER A 34 1.66 -3.86 0.59
C SER A 34 0.31 -4.38 1.13
N THR A 35 0.21 -4.62 2.45
CA THR A 35 -0.99 -5.20 3.07
C THR A 35 -2.26 -4.41 2.77
N GLY A 36 -2.23 -3.08 2.88
CA GLY A 36 -3.38 -2.22 2.61
C GLY A 36 -3.86 -2.32 1.16
N LEU A 37 -2.94 -2.29 0.19
CA LEU A 37 -3.27 -2.45 -1.23
C LEU A 37 -3.81 -3.85 -1.54
N HIS A 38 -3.23 -4.90 -0.97
CA HIS A 38 -3.74 -6.26 -1.13
C HIS A 38 -5.14 -6.41 -0.53
N ALA A 39 -5.39 -5.84 0.65
CA ALA A 39 -6.73 -5.86 1.24
C ALA A 39 -7.78 -5.19 0.33
N ILE A 40 -7.44 -4.07 -0.29
CA ILE A 40 -8.31 -3.34 -1.23
C ILE A 40 -8.53 -4.17 -2.50
N GLY A 41 -7.48 -4.69 -3.12
CA GLY A 41 -7.59 -5.47 -4.35
C GLY A 41 -8.37 -6.77 -4.17
N GLU A 42 -8.13 -7.51 -3.10
CA GLU A 42 -8.85 -8.74 -2.79
C GLU A 42 -10.32 -8.48 -2.42
N ALA A 43 -10.61 -7.39 -1.71
CA ALA A 43 -11.99 -6.98 -1.43
C ALA A 43 -12.74 -6.63 -2.72
N ALA A 44 -12.10 -5.97 -3.69
CA ALA A 44 -12.69 -5.73 -5.00
C ALA A 44 -13.01 -7.04 -5.73
N TYR A 45 -12.14 -8.05 -5.67
CA TYR A 45 -12.43 -9.37 -6.24
C TYR A 45 -13.56 -10.12 -5.51
N ILE A 46 -13.69 -9.98 -4.19
CA ILE A 46 -14.79 -10.55 -3.42
C ILE A 46 -16.13 -9.97 -3.91
N ILE A 47 -16.18 -8.64 -4.09
CA ILE A 47 -17.36 -7.96 -4.63
C ILE A 47 -17.63 -8.40 -6.07
N ALA A 48 -16.62 -8.41 -6.93
CA ALA A 48 -16.77 -8.80 -8.33
C ALA A 48 -17.26 -10.24 -8.53
N ARG A 49 -17.00 -11.15 -7.56
CA ARG A 49 -17.53 -12.52 -7.56
C ARG A 49 -18.95 -12.62 -7.01
N GLY A 50 -19.49 -11.54 -6.43
CA GLY A 50 -20.81 -11.53 -5.80
C GLY A 50 -20.84 -12.15 -4.38
N ASP A 51 -19.70 -12.31 -3.73
CA ASP A 51 -19.62 -12.83 -2.36
C ASP A 51 -20.00 -11.75 -1.32
N ALA A 52 -19.97 -10.47 -1.69
CA ALA A 52 -20.42 -9.32 -0.91
C ALA A 52 -20.77 -8.14 -1.82
N ASP A 53 -21.74 -7.31 -1.43
CA ASP A 53 -22.08 -6.07 -2.13
C ASP A 53 -21.21 -4.90 -1.67
N VAL A 54 -20.77 -4.92 -0.40
CA VAL A 54 -20.00 -3.85 0.24
C VAL A 54 -18.88 -4.47 1.09
N MET A 55 -17.67 -3.93 0.97
CA MET A 55 -16.52 -4.33 1.79
C MET A 55 -15.83 -3.09 2.38
N LEU A 56 -15.40 -3.20 3.64
CA LEU A 56 -14.43 -2.28 4.23
C LEU A 56 -13.03 -2.85 4.03
N ALA A 57 -12.16 -2.12 3.38
CA ALA A 57 -10.81 -2.60 3.06
C ALA A 57 -9.75 -1.51 3.25
N GLY A 58 -8.58 -1.90 3.70
CA GLY A 58 -7.47 -0.97 3.94
C GLY A 58 -6.41 -1.56 4.84
N GLY A 59 -5.61 -0.70 5.44
CA GLY A 59 -4.53 -1.07 6.34
C GLY A 59 -4.49 -0.20 7.59
N THR A 60 -3.92 -0.76 8.65
CA THR A 60 -3.67 -0.05 9.90
C THR A 60 -2.29 -0.43 10.43
N GLU A 61 -1.62 0.51 11.10
CA GLU A 61 -0.33 0.24 11.73
C GLU A 61 -0.17 1.04 13.02
N SER A 62 0.40 0.39 14.04
CA SER A 62 0.75 1.00 15.32
C SER A 62 2.04 0.37 15.86
N THR A 63 3.14 0.57 15.13
CA THR A 63 4.43 -0.11 15.36
C THR A 63 5.50 0.84 15.89
N VAL A 64 5.17 2.13 16.15
CA VAL A 64 6.13 3.09 16.71
C VAL A 64 6.34 2.79 18.20
N CYS A 65 7.10 1.76 18.46
CA CYS A 65 7.49 1.32 19.80
C CYS A 65 8.96 0.89 19.81
N LYS A 66 9.52 0.67 21.00
CA LYS A 66 10.93 0.29 21.15
C LYS A 66 11.32 -0.94 20.32
N LEU A 67 10.44 -1.93 20.24
CA LEU A 67 10.71 -3.16 19.47
C LEU A 67 10.66 -2.90 17.96
N GLY A 68 9.65 -2.18 17.48
CA GLY A 68 9.52 -1.83 16.07
C GLY A 68 10.66 -0.95 15.58
N ILE A 69 10.94 0.15 16.27
CA ILE A 69 12.05 1.05 15.94
C ILE A 69 13.39 0.30 16.02
N GLY A 70 13.65 -0.43 17.11
CA GLY A 70 14.91 -1.15 17.31
C GLY A 70 15.13 -2.24 16.27
N GLY A 71 14.07 -2.93 15.82
CA GLY A 71 14.16 -3.94 14.77
C GLY A 71 14.55 -3.34 13.42
N PHE A 72 13.91 -2.26 13.01
CA PHE A 72 14.24 -1.59 11.74
C PHE A 72 15.57 -0.81 11.80
N ASP A 73 15.93 -0.25 12.95
CA ASP A 73 17.25 0.38 13.12
C ASP A 73 18.39 -0.64 13.02
N ALA A 74 18.21 -1.83 13.60
CA ALA A 74 19.17 -2.93 13.47
C ALA A 74 19.40 -3.38 12.02
N MET A 75 18.39 -3.21 11.16
CA MET A 75 18.49 -3.46 9.72
C MET A 75 19.07 -2.27 8.93
N HIS A 76 19.40 -1.17 9.59
CA HIS A 76 19.81 0.09 8.96
C HIS A 76 18.79 0.63 7.93
N ALA A 77 17.51 0.41 8.19
CA ALA A 77 16.44 0.80 7.29
C ALA A 77 15.86 2.19 7.58
N LEU A 78 16.06 2.70 8.80
CA LEU A 78 15.52 4.00 9.23
C LEU A 78 16.47 5.16 8.91
N SER A 79 15.88 6.31 8.60
CA SER A 79 16.62 7.58 8.55
C SER A 79 17.18 7.92 9.94
N ARG A 80 18.41 8.43 9.96
CA ARG A 80 19.08 8.90 11.19
C ARG A 80 19.20 10.41 11.25
N ARG A 81 18.45 11.13 10.41
CA ARG A 81 18.44 12.61 10.35
C ARG A 81 17.66 13.22 11.51
N ASN A 82 18.15 13.01 12.74
CA ASN A 82 17.53 13.52 13.96
C ASN A 82 17.82 15.00 14.22
N ASP A 83 18.78 15.59 13.52
CA ASP A 83 19.13 17.01 13.52
C ASP A 83 18.17 17.86 12.66
N ALA A 84 17.46 17.24 11.70
CA ALA A 84 16.46 17.87 10.86
C ALA A 84 15.31 16.89 10.58
N PRO A 85 14.48 16.52 11.57
CA PRO A 85 13.48 15.45 11.45
C PRO A 85 12.39 15.76 10.40
N GLU A 86 12.05 17.02 10.21
CA GLU A 86 11.10 17.48 9.19
C GLU A 86 11.60 17.28 7.75
N ALA A 87 12.91 17.07 7.56
CA ALA A 87 13.55 16.79 6.29
C ALA A 87 14.02 15.32 6.16
N ALA A 88 13.65 14.44 7.10
CA ALA A 88 14.14 13.08 7.14
C ALA A 88 13.46 12.19 6.09
N SER A 89 12.12 12.26 5.93
CA SER A 89 11.42 11.55 4.87
C SER A 89 11.51 12.33 3.57
N ARG A 90 12.35 11.84 2.65
CA ARG A 90 12.69 12.53 1.39
C ARG A 90 12.80 11.55 0.22
N PRO A 91 11.67 10.92 -0.18
CA PRO A 91 11.64 9.97 -1.28
C PRO A 91 12.29 10.53 -2.56
N PHE A 92 13.08 9.70 -3.21
CA PHE A 92 13.81 10.02 -4.47
C PHE A 92 14.91 11.07 -4.36
N ASP A 93 15.07 11.72 -3.22
CA ASP A 93 16.14 12.71 -3.03
C ASP A 93 17.52 12.03 -2.99
N LYS A 94 18.55 12.76 -3.45
CA LYS A 94 19.92 12.24 -3.49
C LYS A 94 20.51 11.96 -2.11
N ASP A 95 20.08 12.73 -1.10
CA ASP A 95 20.58 12.66 0.28
C ASP A 95 19.66 11.86 1.20
N ARG A 96 18.74 11.03 0.65
CA ARG A 96 17.90 10.13 1.43
C ARG A 96 18.74 9.04 2.09
N ASP A 97 18.39 8.69 3.32
CA ASP A 97 19.18 7.78 4.17
C ASP A 97 18.37 6.67 4.83
N GLY A 98 17.09 6.53 4.52
CA GLY A 98 16.18 5.53 5.09
C GLY A 98 14.77 6.08 5.25
N PHE A 99 13.84 5.24 5.69
CA PHE A 99 12.47 5.66 5.90
C PHE A 99 12.24 6.23 7.31
N VAL A 100 11.20 7.03 7.45
CA VAL A 100 10.66 7.47 8.74
C VAL A 100 9.44 6.61 9.04
N MET A 101 9.42 5.96 10.19
CA MET A 101 8.28 5.14 10.62
C MET A 101 7.10 6.02 11.00
N GLY A 102 5.91 5.69 10.51
CA GLY A 102 4.65 6.34 10.86
C GLY A 102 3.64 5.33 11.40
N GLU A 103 2.59 5.85 11.99
CA GLU A 103 1.41 5.11 12.45
C GLU A 103 0.14 5.71 11.87
N GLY A 104 -0.88 4.89 11.73
CA GLY A 104 -2.19 5.36 11.26
C GLY A 104 -3.03 4.26 10.65
N ALA A 105 -4.16 4.67 10.09
CA ALA A 105 -5.08 3.78 9.40
C ALA A 105 -5.72 4.49 8.20
N GLY A 106 -5.89 3.75 7.10
CA GLY A 106 -6.69 4.15 5.96
C GLY A 106 -7.66 3.03 5.61
N VAL A 107 -8.94 3.34 5.51
CA VAL A 107 -9.98 2.36 5.20
C VAL A 107 -10.90 2.94 4.14
N LEU A 108 -11.10 2.18 3.07
CA LEU A 108 -12.03 2.48 1.99
C LEU A 108 -13.32 1.67 2.17
N VAL A 109 -14.44 2.26 1.76
CA VAL A 109 -15.69 1.55 1.54
C VAL A 109 -15.75 1.21 0.05
N LEU A 110 -15.59 -0.07 -0.27
CA LEU A 110 -15.76 -0.58 -1.62
C LEU A 110 -17.17 -1.10 -1.79
N GLU A 111 -17.77 -0.87 -2.93
CA GLU A 111 -19.16 -1.20 -3.16
C GLU A 111 -19.38 -1.56 -4.63
N ASP A 112 -20.24 -2.53 -4.88
CA ASP A 112 -20.70 -2.83 -6.22
C ASP A 112 -21.31 -1.57 -6.87
N LEU A 113 -21.00 -1.35 -8.14
CA LEU A 113 -21.39 -0.12 -8.83
C LEU A 113 -22.92 0.05 -8.94
N ASP A 114 -23.62 -1.05 -9.23
CA ASP A 114 -25.08 -0.99 -9.40
C ASP A 114 -25.77 -0.84 -8.04
N HIS A 115 -25.23 -1.48 -7.00
CA HIS A 115 -25.70 -1.28 -5.63
C HIS A 115 -25.50 0.17 -5.18
N ALA A 116 -24.34 0.76 -5.43
CA ALA A 116 -24.02 2.15 -5.10
C ALA A 116 -24.97 3.14 -5.82
N LYS A 117 -25.21 2.94 -7.12
CA LYS A 117 -26.13 3.75 -7.92
C LYS A 117 -27.57 3.63 -7.43
N ALA A 118 -28.02 2.41 -7.11
CA ALA A 118 -29.39 2.16 -6.68
C ALA A 118 -29.75 2.91 -5.39
N ARG A 119 -28.79 3.13 -4.48
CA ARG A 119 -29.00 3.90 -3.24
C ARG A 119 -28.62 5.38 -3.34
N GLY A 120 -28.17 5.85 -4.51
CA GLY A 120 -27.75 7.23 -4.71
C GLY A 120 -26.45 7.58 -3.99
N ALA A 121 -25.53 6.65 -3.85
CA ALA A 121 -24.26 6.87 -3.19
C ALA A 121 -23.39 7.89 -3.94
N LYS A 122 -22.59 8.67 -3.20
CA LYS A 122 -21.53 9.47 -3.80
C LYS A 122 -20.37 8.53 -4.16
N ILE A 123 -20.10 8.39 -5.45
CA ILE A 123 -18.98 7.62 -5.97
C ILE A 123 -17.77 8.55 -6.14
N TYR A 124 -16.64 8.21 -5.54
CA TYR A 124 -15.41 9.00 -5.62
C TYR A 124 -14.50 8.56 -6.77
N ALA A 125 -14.39 7.26 -6.98
CA ALA A 125 -13.55 6.65 -8.00
C ALA A 125 -13.99 5.21 -8.26
N GLU A 126 -13.44 4.60 -9.29
CA GLU A 126 -13.56 3.19 -9.62
C GLU A 126 -12.20 2.51 -9.45
N ILE A 127 -12.19 1.28 -8.92
CA ILE A 127 -11.00 0.41 -8.92
C ILE A 127 -11.01 -0.34 -10.25
N ALA A 128 -10.25 0.17 -11.22
CA ALA A 128 -10.21 -0.36 -12.57
C ALA A 128 -9.32 -1.60 -12.70
N GLY A 129 -8.26 -1.71 -11.89
CA GLY A 129 -7.33 -2.82 -12.00
C GLY A 129 -6.52 -3.06 -10.74
N TYR A 130 -6.01 -4.27 -10.61
CA TYR A 130 -5.19 -4.69 -9.49
C TYR A 130 -4.08 -5.61 -9.97
N GLY A 131 -2.86 -5.39 -9.46
CA GLY A 131 -1.71 -6.21 -9.77
C GLY A 131 -0.98 -6.65 -8.51
N LEU A 132 -0.53 -7.89 -8.49
CA LEU A 132 0.30 -8.44 -7.43
C LEU A 132 1.38 -9.35 -8.00
N SER A 133 2.51 -9.41 -7.33
CA SER A 133 3.62 -10.30 -7.72
C SER A 133 4.51 -10.59 -6.51
N GLY A 134 5.17 -11.74 -6.52
CA GLY A 134 6.27 -12.04 -5.62
C GLY A 134 7.60 -11.75 -6.31
N ASP A 135 8.54 -11.13 -5.60
CA ASP A 135 9.85 -10.78 -6.17
C ASP A 135 10.77 -11.98 -6.35
N ALA A 136 10.72 -12.94 -5.42
CA ALA A 136 11.51 -14.19 -5.42
C ALA A 136 13.03 -13.97 -5.63
N HIS A 137 13.54 -12.82 -5.18
CA HIS A 137 14.93 -12.42 -5.38
C HIS A 137 15.75 -12.49 -4.10
N HIS A 138 15.44 -11.66 -3.12
CA HIS A 138 16.17 -11.58 -1.85
C HIS A 138 15.22 -11.12 -0.73
N ILE A 139 15.52 -11.49 0.52
CA ILE A 139 14.62 -11.21 1.65
C ILE A 139 14.43 -9.70 1.92
N THR A 140 15.45 -8.88 1.65
CA THR A 140 15.41 -7.43 1.93
C THR A 140 15.79 -6.54 0.74
N THR A 141 16.45 -7.10 -0.28
CA THR A 141 16.90 -6.34 -1.46
C THR A 141 15.91 -6.54 -2.60
N PRO A 142 15.13 -5.52 -2.98
CA PRO A 142 14.16 -5.64 -4.06
C PRO A 142 14.84 -5.78 -5.42
N SER A 143 14.23 -6.57 -6.32
CA SER A 143 14.56 -6.54 -7.75
C SER A 143 13.72 -5.49 -8.49
N THR A 144 14.01 -5.28 -9.75
CA THR A 144 13.19 -4.44 -10.63
C THR A 144 12.03 -5.24 -11.25
N ASP A 145 12.20 -6.55 -11.43
CA ASP A 145 11.24 -7.42 -12.13
C ASP A 145 9.89 -7.53 -11.41
N GLY A 146 9.88 -7.71 -10.09
CA GLY A 146 8.65 -7.81 -9.29
C GLY A 146 7.71 -6.62 -9.49
N PRO A 147 8.15 -5.38 -9.24
CA PRO A 147 7.37 -4.17 -9.50
C PRO A 147 6.91 -4.01 -10.95
N VAL A 148 7.76 -4.35 -11.92
CA VAL A 148 7.39 -4.32 -13.35
C VAL A 148 6.22 -5.25 -13.65
N ARG A 149 6.29 -6.51 -13.20
CA ARG A 149 5.21 -7.47 -13.38
C ARG A 149 3.92 -7.04 -12.70
N CYS A 150 4.03 -6.47 -11.50
CA CYS A 150 2.90 -5.94 -10.74
C CYS A 150 2.19 -4.81 -11.50
N MET A 151 2.93 -3.78 -11.93
CA MET A 151 2.35 -2.66 -12.69
C MET A 151 1.76 -3.10 -14.02
N ARG A 152 2.44 -3.97 -14.78
CA ARG A 152 1.90 -4.54 -16.03
C ARG A 152 0.63 -5.35 -15.81
N MET A 153 0.52 -6.07 -14.67
CA MET A 153 -0.70 -6.79 -14.32
C MET A 153 -1.85 -5.83 -14.02
N ALA A 154 -1.60 -4.78 -13.24
CA ALA A 154 -2.62 -3.77 -12.92
C ALA A 154 -3.16 -3.10 -14.19
N LEU A 155 -2.29 -2.67 -15.10
CA LEU A 155 -2.65 -2.10 -16.39
C LEU A 155 -3.48 -3.07 -17.24
N ARG A 156 -3.05 -4.34 -17.33
CA ARG A 156 -3.77 -5.37 -18.06
C ARG A 156 -5.17 -5.64 -17.48
N HIS A 157 -5.31 -5.69 -16.16
CA HIS A 157 -6.60 -5.88 -15.50
C HIS A 157 -7.51 -4.66 -15.68
N ALA A 158 -6.95 -3.46 -15.73
CA ALA A 158 -7.68 -2.22 -16.02
C ALA A 158 -8.06 -2.10 -17.52
N GLY A 159 -7.44 -2.87 -18.41
CA GLY A 159 -7.60 -2.69 -19.85
C GLY A 159 -7.00 -1.37 -20.36
N MET A 160 -6.01 -0.82 -19.66
CA MET A 160 -5.40 0.48 -19.93
C MET A 160 -3.98 0.34 -20.48
N ASN A 161 -3.60 1.28 -21.34
CA ASN A 161 -2.23 1.45 -21.79
C ASN A 161 -1.42 2.31 -20.82
N PRO A 162 -0.10 2.19 -20.78
CA PRO A 162 0.73 3.01 -19.90
C PRO A 162 0.57 4.53 -20.10
N ASP A 163 0.31 4.99 -21.31
CA ASP A 163 0.16 6.40 -21.66
C ASP A 163 -1.20 7.01 -21.26
N GLU A 164 -2.12 6.20 -20.77
CA GLU A 164 -3.40 6.64 -20.18
C GLU A 164 -3.32 6.92 -18.68
N ILE A 165 -2.15 6.73 -18.07
CA ILE A 165 -1.94 6.98 -16.64
C ILE A 165 -1.33 8.37 -16.45
N ASP A 166 -1.99 9.22 -15.69
CA ASP A 166 -1.54 10.60 -15.43
C ASP A 166 -0.68 10.71 -14.17
N TYR A 167 -0.93 9.84 -13.17
CA TYR A 167 -0.33 9.94 -11.86
C TYR A 167 -0.01 8.58 -11.24
N LEU A 168 1.15 8.48 -10.61
CA LEU A 168 1.60 7.31 -9.86
C LEU A 168 2.03 7.74 -8.44
N ASN A 169 1.30 7.27 -7.43
CA ASN A 169 1.77 7.35 -6.04
C ASN A 169 2.71 6.17 -5.77
N ALA A 170 3.98 6.45 -5.70
CA ALA A 170 5.01 5.44 -5.59
C ALA A 170 5.11 4.85 -4.18
N HIS A 171 5.72 3.69 -4.06
CA HIS A 171 6.15 3.17 -2.77
C HIS A 171 7.11 4.14 -2.09
N GLY A 172 8.15 4.58 -2.78
CA GLY A 172 8.99 5.73 -2.44
C GLY A 172 9.22 5.91 -0.93
N THR A 173 9.97 5.00 -0.32
CA THR A 173 10.16 4.97 1.15
C THR A 173 11.31 5.85 1.63
N SER A 174 11.99 6.57 0.75
CA SER A 174 13.21 7.32 1.08
C SER A 174 14.42 6.41 1.37
N THR A 175 14.43 5.19 0.82
CA THR A 175 15.55 4.26 0.94
C THR A 175 16.44 4.32 -0.30
N SER A 176 17.75 4.14 -0.11
CA SER A 176 18.73 4.30 -1.20
C SER A 176 18.49 3.33 -2.36
N VAL A 177 18.25 2.06 -2.07
CA VAL A 177 18.07 0.99 -3.08
C VAL A 177 16.63 0.92 -3.57
N GLY A 178 15.65 1.00 -2.66
CA GLY A 178 14.23 0.86 -2.99
C GLY A 178 13.76 1.90 -4.00
N ASP A 179 13.98 3.16 -3.71
CA ASP A 179 13.57 4.27 -4.58
C ASP A 179 14.24 4.21 -5.97
N ALA A 180 15.53 3.85 -6.01
CA ALA A 180 16.25 3.72 -7.28
C ALA A 180 15.70 2.57 -8.15
N ASN A 181 15.36 1.44 -7.55
CA ASN A 181 14.77 0.30 -8.26
C ASN A 181 13.35 0.60 -8.74
N GLU A 182 12.58 1.32 -7.95
CA GLU A 182 11.22 1.73 -8.32
C GLU A 182 11.23 2.67 -9.54
N VAL A 183 12.15 3.64 -9.58
CA VAL A 183 12.33 4.51 -10.76
C VAL A 183 12.68 3.71 -12.01
N LYS A 184 13.55 2.69 -11.89
CA LYS A 184 13.87 1.79 -13.02
C LYS A 184 12.63 1.03 -13.50
N ALA A 185 11.86 0.47 -12.58
CA ALA A 185 10.63 -0.26 -12.89
C ALA A 185 9.59 0.65 -13.57
N ILE A 186 9.40 1.86 -13.08
CA ILE A 186 8.50 2.86 -13.69
C ILE A 186 8.95 3.15 -15.13
N ARG A 187 10.23 3.42 -15.35
CA ARG A 187 10.76 3.69 -16.71
C ARG A 187 10.58 2.49 -17.64
N GLU A 188 10.75 1.28 -17.15
CA GLU A 188 10.58 0.06 -17.96
C GLU A 188 9.11 -0.17 -18.37
N VAL A 189 8.16 0.15 -17.49
CA VAL A 189 6.73 -0.04 -17.77
C VAL A 189 6.17 1.08 -18.64
N PHE A 190 6.52 2.33 -18.33
CA PHE A 190 5.92 3.51 -18.96
C PHE A 190 6.73 4.06 -20.15
N GLY A 191 7.95 3.55 -20.38
CA GLY A 191 8.77 3.97 -21.53
C GLY A 191 8.93 5.50 -21.62
N ASP A 192 8.69 6.06 -22.81
CA ASP A 192 8.77 7.50 -23.04
C ASP A 192 7.71 8.29 -22.26
N HIS A 193 6.58 7.67 -21.91
CA HIS A 193 5.55 8.30 -21.10
C HIS A 193 6.00 8.58 -19.66
N ALA A 194 6.98 7.85 -19.14
CA ALA A 194 7.53 8.06 -17.80
C ALA A 194 8.04 9.51 -17.57
N ALA A 195 8.42 10.21 -18.64
CA ALA A 195 8.84 11.61 -18.56
C ALA A 195 7.68 12.60 -18.37
N ARG A 196 6.44 12.17 -18.64
CA ARG A 196 5.22 12.98 -18.50
C ARG A 196 4.37 12.56 -17.30
N LEU A 197 4.60 11.35 -16.80
CA LEU A 197 3.88 10.79 -15.66
C LEU A 197 4.18 11.59 -14.40
N ALA A 198 3.16 12.10 -13.72
CA ALA A 198 3.34 12.72 -12.41
C ALA A 198 3.61 11.63 -11.36
N VAL A 199 4.76 11.71 -10.70
CA VAL A 199 5.17 10.72 -9.69
C VAL A 199 5.55 11.40 -8.40
N ASN A 200 5.00 10.94 -7.29
CA ASN A 200 5.47 11.28 -5.95
C ASN A 200 5.29 10.10 -4.99
N SER A 201 5.70 10.27 -3.74
CA SER A 201 5.31 9.39 -2.64
C SER A 201 4.74 10.24 -1.50
N THR A 202 3.52 9.94 -1.10
CA THR A 202 2.87 10.58 0.06
C THR A 202 3.61 10.30 1.37
N LYS A 203 4.52 9.33 1.39
CA LYS A 203 5.40 9.06 2.54
C LYS A 203 6.39 10.18 2.84
N SER A 204 6.58 11.14 1.91
CA SER A 204 7.28 12.39 2.22
C SER A 204 6.60 13.22 3.31
N MET A 205 5.28 13.04 3.49
CA MET A 205 4.46 13.77 4.47
C MET A 205 4.07 12.91 5.67
N THR A 206 3.70 11.66 5.43
CA THR A 206 3.16 10.76 6.47
C THR A 206 4.22 9.86 7.11
N GLY A 207 5.41 9.75 6.53
CA GLY A 207 6.31 8.65 6.82
C GLY A 207 5.77 7.32 6.26
N HIS A 208 6.41 6.23 6.63
CA HIS A 208 6.04 4.89 6.19
C HIS A 208 5.24 4.16 7.29
N LEU A 209 3.94 4.01 7.07
CA LEU A 209 3.03 3.32 7.99
C LEU A 209 3.03 1.80 7.79
N LEU A 210 4.09 1.23 7.19
CA LEU A 210 4.19 -0.21 6.94
C LEU A 210 2.92 -0.75 6.26
N GLY A 211 2.19 -1.65 6.93
CA GLY A 211 0.95 -2.24 6.39
C GLY A 211 -0.19 -1.25 6.18
N GLY A 212 -0.16 -0.11 6.86
CA GLY A 212 -1.13 0.98 6.70
C GLY A 212 -0.80 1.98 5.59
N ALA A 213 0.34 1.83 4.89
CA ALA A 213 0.83 2.81 3.92
C ALA A 213 0.36 2.58 2.48
N GLY A 214 -0.22 1.40 2.20
CA GLY A 214 -0.66 1.00 0.88
C GLY A 214 -2.02 1.56 0.47
#